data_6e3bd5d62227f708fcaf66de08f0eca5
#
_entry.id   6e3bd5d62227f708fcaf66de08f0eca5
#
_cell.length_a   1.000
_cell.length_b   1.000
_cell.length_c   1.000
_cell.angle_alpha   90.00
_cell.angle_beta   90.00
_cell.angle_gamma   90.00
#
_symmetry.space_group_name_H-M   'P 1'
#
loop_
_entity.id
_entity.type
_entity.pdbx_description
1 polymer ?
#
loop_
_entity_poly.entity_id
_entity_poly.type
_entity_poly.pdbx_seq_one_letter_code
_entity_poly.pdbx_strand_id
1 'polypeptide(L)'
;GLAVFALIITLGGMKVIGYTDVIQVLVLLIGGLITSYIALTVVSEKFGLGTDALAGFNQLLIVAPEHFDMIFDKPDANSTPEQINHYSSLPGLAMLVAGMWIANLNYWGCNQYITQRALGADLKTARTGILFASFLKLLMPLLVVVPGIAAYVLYQNGELQEQMMTN
;
A
#
# COMPACT_ATOMS: atom_id res chain seq x y z
N GLY A 1 22.04 -5.17 19.20
CA GLY A 1 21.68 -4.34 18.02
C GLY A 1 20.77 -3.19 18.37
N LEU A 2 19.53 -3.45 18.84
CA LEU A 2 18.49 -2.41 19.07
C LEU A 2 18.88 -1.32 20.09
N ALA A 3 19.53 -1.69 21.20
CA ALA A 3 19.96 -0.73 22.21
C ALA A 3 21.02 0.26 21.69
N VAL A 4 21.98 -0.22 20.91
CA VAL A 4 23.01 0.62 20.29
C VAL A 4 22.38 1.56 19.26
N PHE A 5 21.43 1.04 18.46
CA PHE A 5 20.69 1.85 17.48
C PHE A 5 19.86 2.94 18.15
N ALA A 6 19.15 2.59 19.25
CA ALA A 6 18.40 3.56 20.04
C ALA A 6 19.28 4.66 20.63
N LEU A 7 20.49 4.32 21.13
CA LEU A 7 21.46 5.30 21.63
C LEU A 7 21.93 6.24 20.52
N ILE A 8 22.26 5.73 19.33
CA ILE A 8 22.68 6.55 18.19
C ILE A 8 21.59 7.55 17.79
N ILE A 9 20.31 7.11 17.73
CA ILE A 9 19.18 7.97 17.41
C ILE A 9 18.98 9.04 18.50
N THR A 10 19.04 8.65 19.76
CA THR A 10 18.83 9.56 20.90
C THR A 10 19.91 10.64 20.96
N LEU A 11 21.16 10.29 20.71
CA LEU A 11 22.28 11.23 20.70
C LEU A 11 22.35 12.10 19.43
N GLY A 12 21.89 11.56 18.29
CA GLY A 12 21.94 12.24 16.99
C GLY A 12 20.78 13.21 16.73
N GLY A 13 19.72 13.15 17.55
CA GLY A 13 18.55 14.03 17.44
C GLY A 13 17.79 13.90 16.12
N MET A 14 17.00 14.92 15.79
CA MET A 14 16.08 14.95 14.63
C MET A 14 16.78 14.76 13.27
N LYS A 15 18.03 15.18 13.12
CA LYS A 15 18.77 15.02 11.87
C LYS A 15 19.07 13.56 11.54
N VAL A 16 19.46 12.77 12.55
CA VAL A 16 19.75 11.33 12.35
C VAL A 16 18.48 10.59 11.99
N ILE A 17 17.36 10.92 12.63
CA ILE A 17 16.06 10.36 12.29
C ILE A 17 15.71 10.64 10.82
N GLY A 18 15.93 11.87 10.34
CA GLY A 18 15.69 12.21 8.94
C GLY A 18 16.51 11.36 7.96
N TYR A 19 17.78 11.13 8.23
CA TYR A 19 18.62 10.27 7.37
C TYR A 19 18.19 8.80 7.40
N THR A 20 17.88 8.27 8.57
CA THR A 20 17.40 6.89 8.69
C THR A 20 16.07 6.67 7.99
N ASP A 21 15.15 7.65 8.06
CA ASP A 21 13.88 7.61 7.35
C ASP A 21 14.06 7.57 5.82
N VAL A 22 14.98 8.36 5.27
CA VAL A 22 15.27 8.34 3.83
C VAL A 22 15.76 6.96 3.40
N ILE A 23 16.69 6.36 4.15
CA ILE A 23 17.19 5.01 3.86
C ILE A 23 16.06 3.99 3.93
N GLN A 24 15.21 4.05 4.98
CA GLN A 24 14.07 3.14 5.15
C GLN A 24 13.08 3.26 4.00
N VAL A 25 12.75 4.48 3.57
CA VAL A 25 11.83 4.70 2.44
C VAL A 25 12.42 4.16 1.14
N LEU A 26 13.71 4.36 0.89
CA LEU A 26 14.38 3.81 -0.31
C LEU A 26 14.33 2.27 -0.31
N VAL A 27 14.68 1.63 0.81
CA VAL A 27 14.61 0.17 0.95
C VAL A 27 13.19 -0.34 0.75
N LEU A 28 12.19 0.36 1.31
CA LEU A 28 10.78 -0.01 1.17
C LEU A 28 10.30 0.12 -0.27
N LEU A 29 10.65 1.20 -0.96
CA LEU A 29 10.28 1.39 -2.37
C LEU A 29 10.92 0.34 -3.27
N ILE A 30 12.23 0.13 -3.14
CA ILE A 30 12.95 -0.87 -3.95
C ILE A 30 12.44 -2.28 -3.65
N GLY A 31 12.34 -2.64 -2.37
CA GLY A 31 11.83 -3.93 -1.94
C GLY A 31 10.39 -4.18 -2.39
N GLY A 32 9.52 -3.17 -2.27
CA GLY A 32 8.14 -3.24 -2.74
C GLY A 32 8.03 -3.42 -4.26
N LEU A 33 8.84 -2.70 -5.05
CA LEU A 33 8.87 -2.87 -6.50
C LEU A 33 9.35 -4.27 -6.90
N ILE A 34 10.41 -4.77 -6.25
CA ILE A 34 10.91 -6.13 -6.50
C ILE A 34 9.85 -7.16 -6.15
N THR A 35 9.20 -7.02 -4.99
CA THR A 35 8.12 -7.93 -4.56
C THR A 35 6.95 -7.90 -5.55
N SER A 36 6.52 -6.71 -5.98
CA SER A 36 5.45 -6.59 -6.98
C SER A 36 5.82 -7.23 -8.31
N TYR A 37 7.06 -7.03 -8.77
CA TYR A 37 7.56 -7.65 -9.99
C TYR A 37 7.57 -9.19 -9.88
N ILE A 38 8.11 -9.73 -8.78
CA ILE A 38 8.13 -11.18 -8.55
C ILE A 38 6.70 -11.74 -8.47
N ALA A 39 5.81 -11.09 -7.72
CA ALA A 39 4.43 -11.53 -7.59
C ALA A 39 3.73 -11.61 -8.96
N LEU A 40 3.92 -10.60 -9.82
CA LEU A 40 3.36 -10.58 -11.17
C LEU A 40 3.96 -11.64 -12.09
N THR A 41 5.27 -11.90 -12.00
CA THR A 41 5.89 -12.99 -12.77
C THR A 41 5.39 -14.36 -12.34
N VAL A 42 5.22 -14.59 -11.04
CA VAL A 42 4.66 -15.86 -10.51
C VAL A 42 3.22 -16.06 -11.02
N VAL A 43 2.38 -15.01 -11.00
CA VAL A 43 1.04 -15.08 -11.58
C VAL A 43 1.10 -15.41 -13.07
N SER A 44 1.98 -14.75 -13.84
CA SER A 44 2.15 -14.99 -15.29
C SER A 44 2.55 -16.45 -15.57
N GLU A 45 3.51 -16.98 -14.84
CA GLU A 45 3.95 -18.39 -14.95
C GLU A 45 2.81 -19.36 -14.65
N LYS A 46 2.03 -19.09 -13.61
CA LYS A 46 0.90 -19.93 -13.20
C LYS A 46 -0.16 -20.07 -14.31
N PHE A 47 -0.45 -18.99 -14.99
CA PHE A 47 -1.44 -18.99 -16.08
C PHE A 47 -0.82 -19.36 -17.44
N GLY A 48 0.43 -19.82 -17.49
CA GLY A 48 1.09 -20.26 -18.71
C GLY A 48 1.45 -19.14 -19.69
N LEU A 49 1.52 -17.88 -19.20
CA LEU A 49 1.84 -16.70 -20.00
C LEU A 49 3.35 -16.39 -20.06
N GLY A 50 4.19 -17.25 -19.47
CA GLY A 50 5.64 -17.04 -19.36
C GLY A 50 6.02 -16.14 -18.17
N THR A 51 7.22 -15.55 -18.22
CA THR A 51 7.78 -14.72 -17.13
C THR A 51 7.54 -13.21 -17.33
N ASP A 52 6.51 -12.83 -18.08
CA ASP A 52 6.19 -11.41 -18.35
C ASP A 52 5.30 -10.84 -17.25
N ALA A 53 5.83 -9.90 -16.46
CA ALA A 53 5.11 -9.23 -15.38
C ALA A 53 3.89 -8.42 -15.91
N LEU A 54 3.94 -7.86 -17.13
CA LEU A 54 2.81 -7.14 -17.71
C LEU A 54 1.68 -8.10 -18.09
N ALA A 55 2.02 -9.28 -18.61
CA ALA A 55 1.02 -10.32 -18.86
C ALA A 55 0.38 -10.79 -17.54
N GLY A 56 1.17 -10.95 -16.47
CA GLY A 56 0.67 -11.24 -15.13
C GLY A 56 -0.27 -10.17 -14.58
N PHE A 57 0.05 -8.90 -14.77
CA PHE A 57 -0.82 -7.80 -14.37
C PHE A 57 -2.16 -7.79 -15.13
N ASN A 58 -2.10 -7.96 -16.47
CA ASN A 58 -3.32 -8.07 -17.28
C ASN A 58 -4.17 -9.27 -16.85
N GLN A 59 -3.54 -10.37 -16.48
CA GLN A 59 -4.26 -11.55 -15.99
C GLN A 59 -4.96 -11.28 -14.65
N LEU A 60 -4.36 -10.51 -13.73
CA LEU A 60 -5.01 -10.10 -12.48
C LEU A 60 -6.27 -9.27 -12.75
N LEU A 61 -6.23 -8.36 -13.73
CA LEU A 61 -7.40 -7.55 -14.12
C LEU A 61 -8.55 -8.39 -14.67
N ILE A 62 -8.24 -9.55 -15.28
CA ILE A 62 -9.25 -10.47 -15.83
C ILE A 62 -9.80 -11.40 -14.76
N VAL A 63 -8.96 -11.91 -13.87
CA VAL A 63 -9.33 -12.95 -12.88
C VAL A 63 -9.96 -12.36 -11.63
N ALA A 64 -9.55 -11.16 -11.23
CA ALA A 64 -10.03 -10.51 -10.01
C ALA A 64 -10.40 -9.02 -10.25
N PRO A 65 -11.31 -8.71 -11.20
CA PRO A 65 -11.66 -7.34 -11.55
C PRO A 65 -12.25 -6.57 -10.36
N GLU A 66 -13.03 -7.24 -9.51
CA GLU A 66 -13.66 -6.66 -8.33
C GLU A 66 -12.67 -6.12 -7.29
N HIS A 67 -11.43 -6.61 -7.27
CA HIS A 67 -10.38 -6.14 -6.35
C HIS A 67 -9.73 -4.83 -6.82
N PHE A 68 -10.01 -4.39 -8.05
CA PHE A 68 -9.55 -3.12 -8.60
C PHE A 68 -10.63 -2.03 -8.51
N ASP A 69 -11.87 -2.39 -8.17
CA ASP A 69 -12.96 -1.43 -7.97
C ASP A 69 -12.87 -0.82 -6.58
N MET A 70 -12.67 0.49 -6.53
CA MET A 70 -12.59 1.26 -5.28
C MET A 70 -13.95 1.82 -4.84
N ILE A 71 -14.95 1.81 -5.72
CA ILE A 71 -16.26 2.40 -5.49
C ILE A 71 -17.28 1.28 -5.62
N PHE A 72 -17.88 0.92 -4.49
CA PHE A 72 -18.93 -0.08 -4.48
C PHE A 72 -20.31 0.56 -4.67
N ASP A 73 -21.14 -0.06 -5.50
CA ASP A 73 -22.54 0.32 -5.67
C ASP A 73 -23.33 0.01 -4.40
N LYS A 74 -24.33 0.87 -4.12
CA LYS A 74 -25.20 0.68 -2.97
C LYS A 74 -25.96 -0.64 -3.14
N PRO A 75 -25.94 -1.52 -2.13
CA PRO A 75 -26.62 -2.80 -2.22
C PRO A 75 -28.13 -2.61 -2.36
N ASP A 76 -28.72 -3.38 -3.27
CA ASP A 76 -30.16 -3.48 -3.49
C ASP A 76 -30.76 -4.65 -2.71
N ALA A 77 -32.10 -4.77 -2.75
CA ALA A 77 -32.84 -5.85 -2.07
C ALA A 77 -32.43 -7.28 -2.50
N ASN A 78 -31.79 -7.43 -3.66
CA ASN A 78 -31.30 -8.69 -4.21
C ASN A 78 -29.80 -8.90 -4.04
N SER A 79 -29.10 -8.02 -3.33
CA SER A 79 -27.66 -8.10 -3.13
C SER A 79 -27.30 -9.27 -2.22
N THR A 80 -26.17 -9.91 -2.53
CA THR A 80 -25.63 -11.00 -1.72
C THR A 80 -25.11 -10.47 -0.36
N PRO A 81 -25.08 -11.31 0.70
CA PRO A 81 -24.49 -10.92 1.99
C PRO A 81 -23.06 -10.43 1.86
N GLU A 82 -22.32 -10.93 0.89
CA GLU A 82 -20.94 -10.55 0.60
C GLU A 82 -20.83 -9.12 0.05
N GLN A 83 -21.70 -8.76 -0.90
CA GLN A 83 -21.82 -7.39 -1.43
C GLN A 83 -22.22 -6.39 -0.35
N ILE A 84 -23.14 -6.77 0.55
CA ILE A 84 -23.56 -5.95 1.69
C ILE A 84 -22.38 -5.72 2.64
N ASN A 85 -21.59 -6.75 2.93
CA ASN A 85 -20.42 -6.65 3.79
C ASN A 85 -19.33 -5.77 3.16
N HIS A 86 -19.07 -5.92 1.86
CA HIS A 86 -18.11 -5.08 1.13
C HIS A 86 -18.51 -3.60 1.19
N TYR A 87 -19.79 -3.30 0.89
CA TYR A 87 -20.30 -1.93 0.98
C TYR A 87 -20.28 -1.36 2.40
N SER A 88 -20.53 -2.18 3.41
CA SER A 88 -20.48 -1.75 4.82
C SER A 88 -19.07 -1.43 5.27
N SER A 89 -18.07 -2.13 4.73
CA SER A 89 -16.66 -1.91 5.04
C SER A 89 -16.09 -0.65 4.37
N LEU A 90 -16.53 -0.36 3.14
CA LEU A 90 -16.14 0.83 2.35
C LEU A 90 -17.40 1.44 1.70
N PRO A 91 -18.16 2.25 2.45
CA PRO A 91 -19.45 2.77 1.98
C PRO A 91 -19.30 3.83 0.87
N GLY A 92 -18.99 3.35 -0.33
CA GLY A 92 -19.11 4.04 -1.61
C GLY A 92 -18.55 5.47 -1.68
N LEU A 93 -19.10 6.22 -2.62
CA LEU A 93 -18.65 7.58 -2.96
C LEU A 93 -18.75 8.57 -1.78
N ALA A 94 -19.73 8.40 -0.89
CA ALA A 94 -19.92 9.28 0.26
C ALA A 94 -18.76 9.21 1.25
N MET A 95 -18.19 8.02 1.48
CA MET A 95 -17.01 7.85 2.32
C MET A 95 -15.77 8.47 1.67
N LEU A 96 -15.59 8.31 0.36
CA LEU A 96 -14.46 8.89 -0.36
C LEU A 96 -14.52 10.42 -0.36
N VAL A 97 -15.68 11.01 -0.64
CA VAL A 97 -15.82 12.47 -0.78
C VAL A 97 -15.91 13.18 0.58
N ALA A 98 -16.58 12.60 1.57
CA ALA A 98 -16.77 13.25 2.87
C ALA A 98 -15.86 12.68 3.97
N GLY A 99 -15.83 11.35 4.17
CA GLY A 99 -15.12 10.72 5.27
C GLY A 99 -13.60 10.77 5.15
N MET A 100 -13.07 10.56 3.96
CA MET A 100 -11.63 10.55 3.71
C MET A 100 -10.96 11.90 3.92
N TRP A 101 -11.68 13.02 3.73
CA TRP A 101 -11.16 14.36 4.03
C TRP A 101 -10.83 14.54 5.49
N ILE A 102 -11.70 14.07 6.39
CA ILE A 102 -11.48 14.18 7.85
C ILE A 102 -10.24 13.39 8.24
N ALA A 103 -10.12 12.16 7.76
CA ALA A 103 -8.96 11.32 8.02
C ALA A 103 -7.65 11.94 7.47
N ASN A 104 -7.69 12.46 6.24
CA ASN A 104 -6.52 13.10 5.62
C ASN A 104 -6.13 14.41 6.30
N LEU A 105 -7.09 15.26 6.67
CA LEU A 105 -6.82 16.49 7.44
C LEU A 105 -6.19 16.17 8.80
N ASN A 106 -6.71 15.16 9.51
CA ASN A 106 -6.12 14.72 10.78
C ASN A 106 -4.70 14.18 10.57
N TYR A 107 -4.49 13.33 9.57
CA TYR A 107 -3.20 12.72 9.31
C TYR A 107 -2.12 13.74 8.90
N TRP A 108 -2.45 14.64 7.98
CA TRP A 108 -1.47 15.59 7.43
C TRP A 108 -1.35 16.88 8.25
N GLY A 109 -2.41 17.32 8.91
CA GLY A 109 -2.45 18.60 9.60
C GLY A 109 -2.34 18.51 11.12
N CYS A 110 -2.87 17.46 11.74
CA CYS A 110 -2.97 17.33 13.19
C CYS A 110 -2.06 16.24 13.79
N ASN A 111 -1.51 15.35 12.94
CA ASN A 111 -0.63 14.30 13.44
C ASN A 111 0.72 14.89 13.87
N GLN A 112 1.02 14.82 15.16
CA GLN A 112 2.23 15.35 15.75
C GLN A 112 3.52 14.83 15.08
N TYR A 113 3.54 13.56 14.70
CA TYR A 113 4.68 12.92 14.08
C TYR A 113 5.07 13.55 12.73
N ILE A 114 4.09 13.95 11.93
CA ILE A 114 4.30 14.61 10.64
C ILE A 114 4.57 16.10 10.83
N THR A 115 3.79 16.77 11.67
CA THR A 115 3.94 18.22 11.89
C THR A 115 5.26 18.59 12.55
N GLN A 116 5.76 17.80 13.51
CA GLN A 116 7.09 18.05 14.10
C GLN A 116 8.23 17.95 13.09
N ARG A 117 8.16 17.03 12.14
CA ARG A 117 9.16 16.92 11.07
C ARG A 117 9.10 18.10 10.11
N ALA A 118 7.90 18.54 9.75
CA ALA A 118 7.71 19.72 8.90
C ALA A 118 8.18 21.01 9.59
N LEU A 119 7.92 21.16 10.89
CA LEU A 119 8.35 22.32 11.68
C LEU A 119 9.87 22.36 11.93
N GLY A 120 10.56 21.25 11.82
CA GLY A 120 12.03 21.17 11.94
C GLY A 120 12.79 21.68 10.70
N ALA A 121 12.10 22.03 9.63
CA ALA A 121 12.67 22.54 8.37
C ALA A 121 12.16 23.95 8.05
N ASP A 122 12.88 24.64 7.16
CA ASP A 122 12.40 25.92 6.59
C ASP A 122 11.12 25.68 5.76
N LEU A 123 10.29 26.73 5.63
CA LEU A 123 8.98 26.66 4.98
C LEU A 123 9.04 26.10 3.55
N LYS A 124 10.07 26.47 2.78
CA LYS A 124 10.26 25.99 1.40
C LYS A 124 10.52 24.50 1.37
N THR A 125 11.45 24.04 2.20
CA THR A 125 11.82 22.61 2.32
C THR A 125 10.63 21.79 2.84
N ALA A 126 9.91 22.25 3.85
CA ALA A 126 8.72 21.59 4.39
C ALA A 126 7.65 21.41 3.32
N ARG A 127 7.31 22.46 2.56
CA ARG A 127 6.31 22.39 1.48
C ARG A 127 6.72 21.41 0.38
N THR A 128 7.96 21.50 -0.08
CA THR A 128 8.48 20.60 -1.12
C THR A 128 8.50 19.15 -0.63
N GLY A 129 8.90 18.93 0.62
CA GLY A 129 8.91 17.60 1.24
C GLY A 129 7.51 16.98 1.34
N ILE A 130 6.51 17.75 1.76
CA ILE A 130 5.11 17.29 1.85
C ILE A 130 4.55 16.95 0.45
N LEU A 131 4.82 17.78 -0.55
CA LEU A 131 4.39 17.51 -1.93
C LEU A 131 5.06 16.25 -2.48
N PHE A 132 6.35 16.09 -2.24
CA PHE A 132 7.09 14.90 -2.65
C PHE A 132 6.58 13.64 -1.94
N ALA A 133 6.33 13.70 -0.64
CA ALA A 133 5.73 12.61 0.11
C ALA A 133 4.34 12.23 -0.39
N SER A 134 3.51 13.23 -0.77
CA SER A 134 2.21 12.99 -1.37
C SER A 134 2.32 12.30 -2.74
N PHE A 135 3.30 12.69 -3.54
CA PHE A 135 3.59 12.02 -4.82
C PHE A 135 4.02 10.56 -4.61
N LEU A 136 4.92 10.29 -3.66
CA LEU A 136 5.33 8.92 -3.33
C LEU A 136 4.15 8.07 -2.85
N LYS A 137 3.18 8.65 -2.15
CA LYS A 137 1.96 7.93 -1.75
C LYS A 137 1.13 7.43 -2.92
N LEU A 138 1.18 8.06 -4.09
CA LEU A 138 0.50 7.55 -5.28
C LEU A 138 1.11 6.25 -5.81
N LEU A 139 2.36 5.96 -5.47
CA LEU A 139 3.03 4.69 -5.83
C LEU A 139 2.70 3.55 -4.85
N MET A 140 2.21 3.87 -3.65
CA MET A 140 1.94 2.86 -2.62
C MET A 140 0.92 1.78 -3.04
N PRO A 141 -0.17 2.09 -3.75
CA PRO A 141 -1.07 1.04 -4.24
C PRO A 141 -0.36 0.02 -5.13
N LEU A 142 0.54 0.48 -6.00
CA LEU A 142 1.32 -0.43 -6.85
C LEU A 142 2.22 -1.36 -6.03
N LEU A 143 2.81 -0.84 -4.94
CA LEU A 143 3.75 -1.57 -4.10
C LEU A 143 3.08 -2.53 -3.12
N VAL A 144 1.84 -2.25 -2.71
CA VAL A 144 1.15 -2.98 -1.64
C VAL A 144 -0.09 -3.72 -2.15
N VAL A 145 -0.93 -3.06 -2.95
CA VAL A 145 -2.20 -3.64 -3.41
C VAL A 145 -1.97 -4.70 -4.48
N VAL A 146 -1.11 -4.43 -5.46
CA VAL A 146 -0.86 -5.39 -6.54
C VAL A 146 -0.31 -6.73 -6.05
N PRO A 147 0.76 -6.78 -5.22
CA PRO A 147 1.21 -8.07 -4.68
C PRO A 147 0.18 -8.71 -3.72
N GLY A 148 -0.65 -7.91 -3.04
CA GLY A 148 -1.76 -8.43 -2.23
C GLY A 148 -2.81 -9.15 -3.07
N ILE A 149 -3.25 -8.55 -4.17
CA ILE A 149 -4.20 -9.18 -5.12
C ILE A 149 -3.55 -10.42 -5.77
N ALA A 150 -2.27 -10.34 -6.15
CA ALA A 150 -1.54 -11.48 -6.70
C ALA A 150 -1.51 -12.66 -5.70
N ALA A 151 -1.21 -12.40 -4.44
CA ALA A 151 -1.23 -13.41 -3.39
C ALA A 151 -2.63 -14.02 -3.18
N TYR A 152 -3.68 -13.20 -3.23
CA TYR A 152 -5.06 -13.67 -3.15
C TYR A 152 -5.42 -14.61 -4.31
N VAL A 153 -5.08 -14.22 -5.55
CA VAL A 153 -5.33 -15.05 -6.73
C VAL A 153 -4.57 -16.37 -6.67
N LEU A 154 -3.30 -16.34 -6.24
CA LEU A 154 -2.49 -17.56 -6.05
C LEU A 154 -3.05 -18.46 -4.94
N TYR A 155 -3.56 -17.88 -3.86
CA TYR A 155 -4.21 -18.62 -2.78
C TYR A 155 -5.50 -19.31 -3.26
N GLN A 156 -6.35 -18.63 -4.01
CA GLN A 156 -7.58 -19.18 -4.58
C GLN A 156 -7.30 -20.34 -5.56
N ASN A 157 -6.17 -20.30 -6.25
CA ASN A 157 -5.74 -21.37 -7.15
C ASN A 157 -4.99 -22.51 -6.46
N GLY A 158 -4.91 -22.53 -5.12
CA GLY A 158 -4.44 -23.67 -4.31
C GLY A 158 -2.95 -23.75 -4.04
N GLU A 159 -2.11 -22.88 -4.62
CA GLU A 159 -0.64 -22.98 -4.47
C GLU A 159 -0.13 -22.60 -3.08
N LEU A 160 -0.73 -21.58 -2.46
CA LEU A 160 -0.36 -21.17 -1.10
C LEU A 160 -0.89 -22.14 -0.03
N GLN A 161 -1.94 -22.88 -0.33
CA GLN A 161 -2.48 -23.89 0.59
C GLN A 161 -1.53 -25.08 0.75
N GLU A 162 -0.91 -25.53 -0.33
CA GLU A 162 0.03 -26.65 -0.32
C GLU A 162 1.32 -26.32 0.45
N GLN A 163 1.82 -25.08 0.32
CA GLN A 163 3.00 -24.61 1.04
C GLN A 163 2.74 -24.35 2.53
N MET A 164 1.53 -23.95 2.92
CA MET A 164 1.15 -23.76 4.32
C MET A 164 0.88 -25.09 5.06
N MET A 165 0.54 -26.16 4.34
CA MET A 165 0.33 -27.49 4.94
C MET A 165 1.63 -28.28 5.09
N THR A 166 2.70 -27.89 4.42
CA THR A 166 4.01 -28.57 4.43
C THR A 166 5.03 -27.97 5.41
N ASN A 167 4.72 -26.89 6.09
CA ASN A 167 5.51 -26.27 7.15
C ASN A 167 4.76 -26.32 8.50
#